data_98e5b558f6679a6416f7f23512c2906b
#
_entry.id   98e5b558f6679a6416f7f23512c2906b
#
_cell.length_a   1.000
_cell.length_b   1.000
_cell.length_c   1.000
_cell.angle_alpha   90.00
_cell.angle_beta   90.00
_cell.angle_gamma   90.00
#
_symmetry.space_group_name_H-M   'P 1'
#
loop_
_entity.id
_entity.type
_entity.pdbx_description
1 polymer ?
#
loop_
_entity_poly.entity_id
_entity_poly.type
_entity_poly.pdbx_seq_one_letter_code
_entity_poly.pdbx_strand_id
1 'polypeptide(L)'
;MYKRQALERLNINNNNCYEFSFEEMLPAASQGYIGVECLTSNKKILDILKTINSPEDLILAQAERDFVLKLNGSCLSPIAIYCRQNLDKILISARVLSQNGEKQIHKEIISSFESIQKDIRDLSQEFISMGADKLILT
;
A
#
# COMPACT_ATOMS: atom_id res chain seq x y z
N MET A 1 -1.64 17.84 -5.25
CA MET A 1 -0.87 17.23 -4.14
C MET A 1 0.50 16.84 -4.66
N TYR A 2 1.58 17.32 -4.06
CA TYR A 2 2.95 17.03 -4.48
C TYR A 2 3.51 15.94 -3.58
N LYS A 3 4.27 15.00 -4.16
CA LYS A 3 4.96 13.99 -3.37
C LYS A 3 6.24 14.58 -2.79
N ARG A 4 6.48 14.43 -1.48
CA ARG A 4 7.67 14.92 -0.78
C ARG A 4 8.97 14.65 -1.54
N GLN A 5 9.18 13.39 -1.96
CA GLN A 5 10.36 12.99 -2.72
C GLN A 5 10.57 13.78 -4.01
N ALA A 6 9.50 14.19 -4.69
CA ALA A 6 9.62 15.00 -5.91
C ALA A 6 10.11 16.41 -5.58
N LEU A 7 9.62 17.00 -4.49
CA LEU A 7 10.07 18.32 -4.02
C LEU A 7 11.54 18.28 -3.61
N GLU A 8 11.94 17.27 -2.86
CA GLU A 8 13.35 17.08 -2.43
C GLU A 8 14.30 16.91 -3.62
N ARG A 9 13.95 16.06 -4.60
CA ARG A 9 14.77 15.83 -5.81
C ARG A 9 14.89 17.05 -6.71
N LEU A 10 13.87 17.89 -6.74
CA LEU A 10 13.85 19.14 -7.53
C LEU A 10 14.38 20.33 -6.75
N ASN A 11 14.86 20.13 -5.50
CA ASN A 11 15.30 21.20 -4.60
C ASN A 11 14.27 22.34 -4.45
N ILE A 12 12.98 21.99 -4.49
CA ILE A 12 11.91 22.96 -4.31
C ILE A 12 11.63 23.11 -2.82
N ASN A 13 12.14 24.17 -2.22
CA ASN A 13 11.78 24.60 -0.87
C ASN A 13 10.47 25.40 -0.95
N ASN A 14 9.38 24.77 -0.52
CA ASN A 14 8.10 25.45 -0.45
C ASN A 14 7.63 25.54 1.00
N ASN A 15 7.76 26.71 1.61
CA ASN A 15 7.36 26.97 3.00
C ASN A 15 5.84 26.83 3.22
N ASN A 16 5.06 26.65 2.15
CA ASN A 16 3.61 26.47 2.18
C ASN A 16 3.19 24.99 2.03
N CYS A 17 4.11 24.05 2.19
CA CYS A 17 3.80 22.62 2.17
C CYS A 17 3.57 22.10 3.58
N TYR A 18 2.47 21.39 3.77
CA TYR A 18 2.19 20.60 4.98
C TYR A 18 2.41 19.12 4.67
N GLU A 19 3.15 18.44 5.53
CA GLU A 19 3.39 16.99 5.42
C GLU A 19 2.37 16.27 6.29
N PHE A 20 1.49 15.49 5.66
CA PHE A 20 0.53 14.65 6.38
C PHE A 20 1.24 13.50 7.08
N SER A 21 0.84 13.22 8.30
CA SER A 21 1.19 11.96 8.97
C SER A 21 0.43 10.79 8.35
N PHE A 22 0.86 9.56 8.66
CA PHE A 22 0.15 8.36 8.17
C PHE A 22 -1.23 8.20 8.81
N GLU A 23 -1.44 8.72 10.01
CA GLU A 23 -2.73 8.76 10.68
C GLU A 23 -3.71 9.69 9.97
N GLU A 24 -3.22 10.83 9.48
CA GLU A 24 -4.03 11.79 8.73
C GLU A 24 -4.34 11.27 7.32
N MET A 25 -3.33 10.71 6.64
CA MET A 25 -3.47 10.27 5.26
C MET A 25 -2.61 9.04 4.95
N LEU A 26 -3.25 7.87 4.89
CA LEU A 26 -2.59 6.67 4.40
C LEU A 26 -2.29 6.76 2.89
N PRO A 27 -1.14 6.26 2.45
CA PRO A 27 -0.82 6.20 1.02
C PRO A 27 -1.70 5.16 0.30
N ALA A 28 -1.80 5.29 -1.01
CA ALA A 28 -2.33 4.23 -1.85
C ALA A 28 -1.42 3.00 -1.80
N ALA A 29 -2.00 1.81 -2.03
CA ALA A 29 -1.26 0.56 -2.05
C ALA A 29 -0.03 0.62 -2.96
N SER A 30 1.08 0.13 -2.46
CA SER A 30 2.39 0.10 -3.12
C SER A 30 2.92 1.50 -3.53
N GLN A 31 2.43 2.56 -2.91
CA GLN A 31 2.91 3.91 -3.15
C GLN A 31 4.35 4.07 -2.63
N GLY A 32 5.27 4.38 -3.52
CA GLY A 32 6.70 4.54 -3.17
C GLY A 32 7.58 3.36 -3.56
N TYR A 33 7.02 2.20 -3.84
CA TYR A 33 7.76 1.09 -4.45
C TYR A 33 8.06 1.38 -5.93
N ILE A 34 9.24 0.98 -6.37
CA ILE A 34 9.65 1.07 -7.78
C ILE A 34 9.63 -0.35 -8.36
N GLY A 35 8.74 -0.59 -9.32
CA GLY A 35 8.68 -1.83 -10.07
C GLY A 35 9.49 -1.73 -11.37
N VAL A 36 10.28 -2.76 -11.66
CA VAL A 36 11.01 -2.88 -12.92
C VAL A 36 10.52 -4.14 -13.65
N GLU A 37 10.08 -3.97 -14.89
CA GLU A 37 9.61 -5.06 -15.73
C GLU A 37 10.62 -5.41 -16.81
N CYS A 38 10.75 -6.70 -17.11
CA CYS A 38 11.51 -7.19 -18.25
C CYS A 38 10.86 -8.45 -18.83
N LEU A 39 11.27 -8.82 -20.06
CA LEU A 39 10.84 -10.08 -20.65
C LEU A 39 11.35 -11.28 -19.84
N THR A 40 10.50 -12.24 -19.56
CA THR A 40 10.84 -13.46 -18.81
C THR A 40 11.90 -14.32 -19.51
N SER A 41 12.06 -14.16 -20.83
CA SER A 41 13.11 -14.80 -21.63
C SER A 41 14.48 -14.13 -21.49
N ASN A 42 14.53 -12.87 -21.02
CA ASN A 42 15.80 -12.13 -20.89
C ASN A 42 16.51 -12.48 -19.57
N LYS A 43 17.19 -13.63 -19.55
CA LYS A 43 17.88 -14.16 -18.37
C LYS A 43 18.93 -13.19 -17.82
N LYS A 44 19.68 -12.52 -18.70
CA LYS A 44 20.72 -11.56 -18.30
C LYS A 44 20.14 -10.40 -17.47
N ILE A 45 19.03 -9.81 -17.92
CA ILE A 45 18.36 -8.72 -17.18
C ILE A 45 17.76 -9.24 -15.88
N LEU A 46 17.10 -10.42 -15.92
CA LEU A 46 16.55 -11.02 -14.70
C LEU A 46 17.62 -11.23 -13.62
N ASP A 47 18.81 -11.68 -13.99
CA ASP A 47 19.90 -11.88 -13.02
C ASP A 47 20.42 -10.55 -12.44
N ILE A 48 20.46 -9.48 -13.23
CA ILE A 48 20.77 -8.14 -12.73
C ILE A 48 19.68 -7.67 -11.77
N LEU A 49 18.39 -7.81 -12.14
CA LEU A 49 17.27 -7.37 -11.30
C LEU A 49 17.23 -8.10 -9.96
N LYS A 50 17.63 -9.36 -9.90
CA LYS A 50 17.72 -10.10 -8.64
C LYS A 50 18.71 -9.44 -7.65
N THR A 51 19.77 -8.78 -8.13
CA THR A 51 20.77 -8.17 -7.26
C THR A 51 20.30 -6.87 -6.60
N ILE A 52 19.28 -6.22 -7.16
CA ILE A 52 18.71 -4.97 -6.66
C ILE A 52 17.34 -5.15 -6.03
N ASN A 53 16.76 -6.35 -6.12
CA ASN A 53 15.47 -6.65 -5.53
C ASN A 53 15.57 -6.79 -4.02
N SER A 54 14.63 -6.20 -3.29
CA SER A 54 14.40 -6.42 -1.86
C SER A 54 13.27 -7.44 -1.68
N PRO A 55 13.54 -8.66 -1.21
CA PRO A 55 12.50 -9.66 -0.97
C PRO A 55 11.48 -9.21 0.08
N GLU A 56 11.92 -8.52 1.11
CA GLU A 56 11.06 -7.99 2.18
C GLU A 56 10.10 -6.93 1.64
N ASP A 57 10.61 -5.95 0.91
CA ASP A 57 9.77 -4.91 0.28
C ASP A 57 8.78 -5.51 -0.72
N LEU A 58 9.19 -6.54 -1.46
CA LEU A 58 8.30 -7.24 -2.38
C LEU A 58 7.12 -7.90 -1.66
N ILE A 59 7.37 -8.55 -0.51
CA ILE A 59 6.32 -9.17 0.31
C ILE A 59 5.34 -8.11 0.81
N LEU A 60 5.83 -6.96 1.31
CA LEU A 60 4.99 -5.87 1.80
C LEU A 60 4.17 -5.25 0.67
N ALA A 61 4.80 -4.94 -0.46
CA ALA A 61 4.12 -4.38 -1.63
C ALA A 61 3.03 -5.33 -2.17
N GLN A 62 3.30 -6.63 -2.17
CA GLN A 62 2.36 -7.64 -2.61
C GLN A 62 1.18 -7.78 -1.64
N ALA A 63 1.43 -7.74 -0.34
CA ALA A 63 0.40 -7.74 0.69
C ALA A 63 -0.58 -6.56 0.53
N GLU A 64 -0.06 -5.36 0.30
CA GLU A 64 -0.88 -4.18 0.05
C GLU A 64 -1.74 -4.32 -1.22
N ARG A 65 -1.18 -4.83 -2.31
CA ARG A 65 -1.92 -5.06 -3.56
C ARG A 65 -2.97 -6.14 -3.41
N ASP A 66 -2.67 -7.22 -2.70
CA ASP A 66 -3.60 -8.32 -2.44
C ASP A 66 -4.83 -7.84 -1.66
N PHE A 67 -4.66 -6.94 -0.70
CA PHE A 67 -5.78 -6.32 0.00
C PHE A 67 -6.72 -5.58 -0.95
N VAL A 68 -6.18 -4.72 -1.82
CA VAL A 68 -6.98 -3.98 -2.81
C VAL A 68 -7.72 -4.92 -3.76
N LEU A 69 -7.02 -5.95 -4.26
CA LEU A 69 -7.61 -6.95 -5.18
C LEU A 69 -8.75 -7.74 -4.52
N LYS A 70 -8.60 -8.11 -3.24
CA LYS A 70 -9.63 -8.86 -2.49
C LYS A 70 -10.90 -8.05 -2.25
N LEU A 71 -10.79 -6.73 -2.20
CA LEU A 71 -11.94 -5.81 -2.12
C LEU A 71 -12.53 -5.49 -3.51
N ASN A 72 -12.07 -6.15 -4.59
CA ASN A 72 -12.40 -5.83 -5.97
C ASN A 72 -12.10 -4.35 -6.32
N GLY A 73 -11.12 -3.78 -5.66
CA GLY A 73 -10.70 -2.40 -5.86
C GLY A 73 -9.79 -2.24 -7.08
N SER A 74 -9.66 -1.00 -7.51
CA SER A 74 -8.75 -0.56 -8.57
C SER A 74 -7.90 0.62 -8.08
N CYS A 75 -7.03 1.13 -8.94
CA CYS A 75 -6.26 2.34 -8.62
C CYS A 75 -7.12 3.62 -8.47
N LEU A 76 -8.39 3.56 -8.85
CA LEU A 76 -9.37 4.65 -8.69
C LEU A 76 -10.24 4.48 -7.45
N SER A 77 -10.19 3.32 -6.82
CA SER A 77 -10.98 3.05 -5.61
C SER A 77 -10.40 3.80 -4.40
N PRO A 78 -11.23 4.34 -3.51
CA PRO A 78 -10.80 5.06 -2.32
C PRO A 78 -10.31 4.10 -1.22
N ILE A 79 -9.31 3.30 -1.57
CA ILE A 79 -8.69 2.28 -0.71
C ILE A 79 -7.25 2.70 -0.46
N ALA A 80 -6.87 2.75 0.79
CA ALA A 80 -5.50 2.97 1.23
C ALA A 80 -5.07 1.84 2.16
N ILE A 81 -3.85 1.37 1.99
CA ILE A 81 -3.22 0.40 2.88
C ILE A 81 -1.72 0.64 2.91
N TYR A 82 -1.14 0.52 4.10
CA TYR A 82 0.28 0.67 4.30
C TYR A 82 0.81 -0.40 5.25
N CYS A 83 1.75 -1.19 4.76
CA CYS A 83 2.48 -2.20 5.51
C CYS A 83 3.86 -1.64 5.89
N ARG A 84 4.07 -1.35 7.16
CA ARG A 84 5.32 -0.78 7.67
C ARG A 84 6.02 -1.76 8.59
N GLN A 85 7.26 -2.12 8.25
CA GLN A 85 8.11 -2.88 9.16
C GLN A 85 8.54 -2.01 10.34
N ASN A 86 8.44 -2.59 11.53
CA ASN A 86 8.93 -2.04 12.78
C ASN A 86 9.59 -3.15 13.58
N LEU A 87 10.92 -3.20 13.52
CA LEU A 87 11.72 -4.32 14.03
C LEU A 87 11.25 -5.65 13.40
N ASP A 88 10.90 -6.63 14.23
CA ASP A 88 10.45 -7.96 13.80
C ASP A 88 8.95 -8.04 13.49
N LYS A 89 8.24 -6.91 13.56
CA LYS A 89 6.80 -6.83 13.35
C LYS A 89 6.46 -5.97 12.13
N ILE A 90 5.30 -6.22 11.56
CA ILE A 90 4.74 -5.43 10.48
C ILE A 90 3.46 -4.79 11.01
N LEU A 91 3.43 -3.46 11.05
CA LEU A 91 2.21 -2.69 11.29
C LEU A 91 1.48 -2.54 9.95
N ILE A 92 0.24 -3.00 9.91
CA ILE A 92 -0.64 -2.89 8.74
C ILE A 92 -1.77 -1.94 9.09
N SER A 93 -1.85 -0.80 8.41
CA SER A 93 -2.94 0.16 8.53
C SER A 93 -3.73 0.16 7.23
N ALA A 94 -5.03 -0.10 7.30
CA ALA A 94 -5.92 -0.13 6.13
C ALA A 94 -7.11 0.81 6.32
N ARG A 95 -7.49 1.51 5.25
CA ARG A 95 -8.61 2.45 5.24
C ARG A 95 -9.37 2.37 3.93
N VAL A 96 -10.69 2.30 4.00
CA VAL A 96 -11.60 2.37 2.86
C VAL A 96 -12.58 3.51 3.11
N LEU A 97 -12.77 4.34 2.11
CA LEU A 97 -13.65 5.51 2.17
C LEU A 97 -14.81 5.34 1.18
N SER A 98 -15.93 6.03 1.45
CA SER A 98 -16.90 6.31 0.38
C SER A 98 -16.32 7.31 -0.61
N GLN A 99 -16.84 7.39 -1.84
CA GLN A 99 -16.33 8.31 -2.86
C GLN A 99 -16.39 9.77 -2.43
N ASN A 100 -17.40 10.15 -1.64
CA ASN A 100 -17.53 11.49 -1.08
C ASN A 100 -16.74 11.72 0.22
N GLY A 101 -16.08 10.68 0.74
CA GLY A 101 -15.25 10.75 1.96
C GLY A 101 -16.02 10.82 3.29
N GLU A 102 -17.37 10.78 3.28
CA GLU A 102 -18.17 10.92 4.50
C GLU A 102 -18.16 9.67 5.39
N LYS A 103 -17.99 8.50 4.79
CA LYS A 103 -17.93 7.23 5.50
C LYS A 103 -16.57 6.60 5.35
N GLN A 104 -16.09 5.96 6.41
CA GLN A 104 -14.84 5.24 6.40
C GLN A 104 -14.89 3.96 7.23
N ILE A 105 -14.10 2.99 6.78
CA ILE A 105 -13.73 1.81 7.56
C ILE A 105 -12.21 1.90 7.72
N HIS A 106 -11.72 1.85 8.95
CA HIS A 106 -10.30 1.91 9.26
C HIS A 106 -9.94 0.84 10.28
N LYS A 107 -8.81 0.17 10.06
CA LYS A 107 -8.28 -0.81 11.01
C LYS A 107 -6.76 -0.87 10.95
N GLU A 108 -6.17 -1.15 12.10
CA GLU A 108 -4.75 -1.45 12.25
C GLU A 108 -4.57 -2.81 12.88
N ILE A 109 -3.62 -3.58 12.35
CA ILE A 109 -3.23 -4.87 12.89
C ILE A 109 -1.70 -5.00 12.92
N ILE A 110 -1.21 -5.89 13.77
CA ILE A 110 0.20 -6.26 13.83
C ILE A 110 0.34 -7.66 13.24
N SER A 111 1.31 -7.82 12.35
CA SER A 111 1.62 -9.06 11.63
C SER A 111 3.12 -9.38 11.69
N SER A 112 3.52 -10.46 11.04
CA SER A 112 4.91 -10.85 10.77
C SER A 112 5.08 -11.24 9.30
N PHE A 113 6.32 -11.38 8.83
CA PHE A 113 6.58 -11.86 7.45
C PHE A 113 6.01 -13.26 7.19
N GLU A 114 5.91 -14.12 8.22
CA GLU A 114 5.37 -15.48 8.10
C GLU A 114 3.84 -15.48 8.02
N SER A 115 3.17 -14.57 8.71
CA SER A 115 1.70 -14.53 8.80
C SER A 115 1.02 -13.52 7.88
N ILE A 116 1.75 -12.57 7.30
CA ILE A 116 1.19 -11.43 6.58
C ILE A 116 0.17 -11.82 5.50
N GLN A 117 0.43 -12.89 4.75
CA GLN A 117 -0.47 -13.33 3.68
C GLN A 117 -1.80 -13.86 4.23
N LYS A 118 -1.79 -14.50 5.40
CA LYS A 118 -3.00 -14.92 6.11
C LYS A 118 -3.70 -13.71 6.69
N ASP A 119 -2.97 -12.84 7.37
CA ASP A 119 -3.53 -11.68 8.06
C ASP A 119 -4.19 -10.69 7.08
N ILE A 120 -3.62 -10.52 5.89
CA ILE A 120 -4.24 -9.74 4.79
C ILE A 120 -5.55 -10.38 4.31
N ARG A 121 -5.60 -11.72 4.20
CA ARG A 121 -6.85 -12.39 3.83
C ARG A 121 -7.94 -12.16 4.88
N ASP A 122 -7.60 -12.37 6.13
CA ASP A 122 -8.52 -12.24 7.26
C ASP A 122 -9.00 -10.79 7.38
N LEU A 123 -8.08 -9.82 7.28
CA LEU A 123 -8.39 -8.38 7.27
C LEU A 123 -9.32 -8.01 6.10
N SER A 124 -9.06 -8.52 4.90
CA SER A 124 -9.91 -8.25 3.73
C SER A 124 -11.32 -8.80 3.91
N GLN A 125 -11.46 -10.01 4.46
CA GLN A 125 -12.77 -10.59 4.74
C GLN A 125 -13.54 -9.78 5.80
N GLU A 126 -12.84 -9.30 6.81
CA GLU A 126 -13.42 -8.43 7.82
C GLU A 126 -13.92 -7.11 7.21
N PHE A 127 -13.13 -6.45 6.36
CA PHE A 127 -13.56 -5.24 5.65
C PHE A 127 -14.78 -5.50 4.76
N ILE A 128 -14.83 -6.63 4.04
CA ILE A 128 -16.00 -7.03 3.25
C ILE A 128 -17.21 -7.22 4.15
N SER A 129 -17.07 -7.90 5.30
CA SER A 129 -18.16 -8.09 6.25
C SER A 129 -18.71 -6.77 6.81
N MET A 130 -17.86 -5.74 6.90
CA MET A 130 -18.22 -4.36 7.28
C MET A 130 -18.82 -3.55 6.12
N GLY A 131 -18.90 -4.12 4.91
CA GLY A 131 -19.48 -3.50 3.73
C GLY A 131 -18.52 -2.63 2.92
N ALA A 132 -17.21 -2.83 3.04
CA ALA A 132 -16.20 -2.07 2.31
C ALA A 132 -16.36 -2.18 0.79
N ASP A 133 -16.71 -3.36 0.28
CA ASP A 133 -16.98 -3.62 -1.14
C ASP A 133 -18.12 -2.76 -1.70
N LYS A 134 -19.13 -2.47 -0.89
CA LYS A 134 -20.24 -1.58 -1.25
C LYS A 134 -19.88 -0.11 -1.09
N LEU A 135 -19.07 0.19 -0.07
CA LEU A 135 -18.65 1.56 0.24
C LEU A 135 -17.83 2.20 -0.88
N ILE A 136 -16.98 1.42 -1.56
CA ILE A 136 -16.18 1.91 -2.68
C ILE A 136 -16.98 2.22 -3.96
N LEU A 137 -18.24 1.77 -4.04
CA LEU A 137 -19.12 1.97 -5.18
C LEU A 137 -20.09 3.15 -4.99
N THR A 138 -20.20 3.68 -3.80
CA THR A 138 -21.07 4.82 -3.43
C THR A 138 -20.26 6.09 -3.28
#